data_1ca873ed364a850edef9f0609f1e0fc9
#
_entry.id   1ca873ed364a850edef9f0609f1e0fc9
#
_cell.length_a   1.000
_cell.length_b   1.000
_cell.length_c   1.000
_cell.angle_alpha   90.00
_cell.angle_beta   90.00
_cell.angle_gamma   90.00
#
_symmetry.space_group_name_H-M   'P 1'
#
loop_
_entity.id
_entity.type
_entity.pdbx_description
1 polymer ?
#
loop_
_entity_poly.entity_id
_entity_poly.type
_entity_poly.pdbx_seq_one_letter_code
_entity_poly.pdbx_strand_id
1 'polypeptide(L)'
;MDTEQSAAEPANEAWRGTVGKMSQETFQAFMSEGIVCRLACLDESGWPYVVPVWFHYADGGFYIVPRERSTWARYLQADSRAALTIDDVGAPYRKVSVQGRAEVVEEPNVGGRWVEIATEMSYRYLGEHGPDYLVPTLNEPRWLFFVRPEKIRSWQGVDWAKRYKHSDWGT
;
A
#
# COMPACT_ATOMS: atom_id res chain seq x y z
N MET A 1 -16.08 54.76 20.75
CA MET A 1 -15.62 53.55 21.41
C MET A 1 -15.51 52.50 20.35
N ASP A 2 -14.31 52.45 19.75
CA ASP A 2 -14.04 51.50 18.67
C ASP A 2 -13.65 50.18 19.29
N THR A 3 -14.46 49.17 19.07
CA THR A 3 -14.14 47.78 19.46
C THR A 3 -13.25 47.19 18.38
N GLU A 4 -11.95 47.23 18.59
CA GLU A 4 -11.01 46.45 17.81
C GLU A 4 -11.35 44.96 17.94
N GLN A 5 -11.90 44.42 16.88
CA GLN A 5 -11.96 42.96 16.70
C GLN A 5 -10.53 42.46 16.49
N SER A 6 -9.94 41.91 17.55
CA SER A 6 -8.71 41.16 17.47
C SER A 6 -8.91 40.03 16.47
N ALA A 7 -8.31 40.15 15.31
CA ALA A 7 -8.20 39.05 14.37
C ALA A 7 -7.39 37.92 15.06
N ALA A 8 -8.03 36.81 15.31
CA ALA A 8 -7.36 35.61 15.81
C ALA A 8 -6.23 35.24 14.83
N GLU A 9 -5.00 35.15 15.33
CA GLU A 9 -3.89 34.65 14.55
C GLU A 9 -4.26 33.33 13.90
N PRO A 10 -3.88 33.09 12.63
CA PRO A 10 -4.15 31.81 12.00
C PRO A 10 -3.48 30.70 12.82
N ALA A 11 -4.30 29.82 13.37
CA ALA A 11 -3.83 28.66 14.12
C ALA A 11 -2.76 27.97 13.27
N ASN A 12 -1.60 27.67 13.88
CA ASN A 12 -0.50 26.99 13.22
C ASN A 12 -1.02 25.64 12.69
N GLU A 13 -1.40 25.57 11.43
CA GLU A 13 -1.95 24.38 10.77
C GLU A 13 -0.85 23.40 10.29
N ALA A 14 0.42 23.63 10.65
CA ALA A 14 1.56 22.81 10.24
C ALA A 14 1.37 21.30 10.57
N TRP A 15 0.62 20.98 11.63
CA TRP A 15 0.30 19.61 12.00
C TRP A 15 -0.56 18.85 10.96
N ARG A 16 -1.23 19.58 10.07
CA ARG A 16 -2.03 18.97 9.00
C ARG A 16 -1.17 18.43 7.86
N GLY A 17 0.08 18.87 7.76
CA GLY A 17 0.95 18.58 6.62
C GLY A 17 0.41 19.14 5.30
N THR A 18 1.02 18.74 4.20
CA THR A 18 0.54 19.06 2.86
C THR A 18 -0.74 18.29 2.58
N VAL A 19 -1.84 19.01 2.31
CA VAL A 19 -3.16 18.40 2.10
C VAL A 19 -3.46 18.25 0.62
N GLY A 20 -3.77 17.03 0.18
CA GLY A 20 -4.22 16.76 -1.17
C GLY A 20 -3.66 15.51 -1.80
N LYS A 21 -3.72 15.45 -3.13
CA LYS A 21 -3.10 14.37 -3.90
C LYS A 21 -1.57 14.48 -3.80
N MET A 22 -0.88 13.38 -3.63
CA MET A 22 0.59 13.35 -3.66
C MET A 22 1.12 13.76 -5.04
N SER A 23 2.26 14.48 -5.06
CA SER A 23 3.07 14.62 -6.26
C SER A 23 3.63 13.25 -6.67
N GLN A 24 4.13 13.14 -7.90
CA GLN A 24 4.79 11.91 -8.34
C GLN A 24 6.02 11.59 -7.48
N GLU A 25 6.81 12.58 -7.15
CA GLU A 25 7.98 12.45 -6.30
C GLU A 25 7.62 11.93 -4.89
N THR A 26 6.63 12.57 -4.24
CA THR A 26 6.13 12.14 -2.92
C THR A 26 5.57 10.71 -2.98
N PHE A 27 4.85 10.38 -4.05
CA PHE A 27 4.32 9.02 -4.24
C PHE A 27 5.46 7.99 -4.35
N GLN A 28 6.49 8.24 -5.17
CA GLN A 28 7.62 7.34 -5.32
C GLN A 28 8.40 7.17 -4.01
N ALA A 29 8.64 8.25 -3.29
CA ALA A 29 9.28 8.20 -1.98
C ALA A 29 8.45 7.34 -1.00
N PHE A 30 7.14 7.56 -0.95
CA PHE A 30 6.23 6.79 -0.09
C PHE A 30 6.19 5.30 -0.44
N MET A 31 6.24 4.94 -1.72
CA MET A 31 6.26 3.53 -2.17
C MET A 31 7.60 2.83 -1.86
N SER A 32 8.66 3.58 -1.61
CA SER A 32 9.97 3.03 -1.22
C SER A 32 10.13 2.80 0.29
N GLU A 33 9.18 3.25 1.10
CA GLU A 33 9.21 3.06 2.55
C GLU A 33 8.75 1.64 2.94
N GLY A 34 9.17 1.19 4.14
CA GLY A 34 8.83 -0.14 4.67
C GLY A 34 7.42 -0.19 5.29
N ILE A 35 6.42 0.32 4.60
CA ILE A 35 5.03 0.35 5.07
C ILE A 35 4.30 -0.89 4.59
N VAL A 36 3.70 -1.62 5.51
CA VAL A 36 2.93 -2.84 5.20
C VAL A 36 1.67 -2.48 4.40
N CYS A 37 1.49 -3.18 3.28
CA CYS A 37 0.27 -3.11 2.48
C CYS A 37 -0.82 -4.01 3.06
N ARG A 38 -2.08 -3.57 3.00
CA ARG A 38 -3.25 -4.42 3.20
C ARG A 38 -3.78 -4.80 1.83
N LEU A 39 -3.64 -6.08 1.49
CA LEU A 39 -4.16 -6.67 0.26
C LEU A 39 -5.53 -7.24 0.54
N ALA A 40 -6.50 -6.86 -0.29
CA ALA A 40 -7.83 -7.46 -0.31
C ALA A 40 -8.02 -8.25 -1.60
N CYS A 41 -8.54 -9.46 -1.47
CA CYS A 41 -8.97 -10.33 -2.57
C CYS A 41 -10.31 -10.98 -2.21
N LEU A 42 -10.85 -11.82 -3.07
CA LEU A 42 -12.08 -12.57 -2.82
C LEU A 42 -11.73 -14.04 -2.56
N ASP A 43 -12.31 -14.61 -1.51
CA ASP A 43 -12.22 -16.05 -1.27
C ASP A 43 -13.10 -16.86 -2.23
N GLU A 44 -13.07 -18.17 -2.10
CA GLU A 44 -13.83 -19.10 -2.96
C GLU A 44 -15.36 -18.90 -2.89
N SER A 45 -15.85 -18.30 -1.81
CA SER A 45 -17.28 -17.98 -1.63
C SER A 45 -17.65 -16.56 -2.03
N GLY A 46 -16.67 -15.78 -2.49
CA GLY A 46 -16.84 -14.38 -2.87
C GLY A 46 -16.78 -13.38 -1.71
N TRP A 47 -16.38 -13.82 -0.51
CA TRP A 47 -16.18 -12.92 0.59
C TRP A 47 -14.85 -12.16 0.47
N PRO A 48 -14.82 -10.87 0.84
CA PRO A 48 -13.57 -10.12 0.94
C PRO A 48 -12.64 -10.73 1.98
N TYR A 49 -11.44 -11.09 1.55
CA TYR A 49 -10.34 -11.54 2.41
C TYR A 49 -9.25 -10.47 2.42
N VAL A 50 -8.79 -10.09 3.61
CA VAL A 50 -7.78 -9.04 3.78
C VAL A 50 -6.58 -9.59 4.54
N VAL A 51 -5.39 -9.34 4.01
CA VAL A 51 -4.14 -9.81 4.61
C VAL A 51 -3.06 -8.72 4.56
N PRO A 52 -2.27 -8.52 5.63
CA PRO A 52 -1.09 -7.66 5.58
C PRO A 52 0.02 -8.36 4.80
N VAL A 53 0.62 -7.66 3.84
CA VAL A 53 1.71 -8.18 3.00
C VAL A 53 2.81 -7.14 2.79
N TRP A 54 4.02 -7.60 2.56
CA TRP A 54 5.07 -6.79 1.97
C TRP A 54 4.86 -6.68 0.47
N PHE A 55 5.28 -5.58 -0.10
CA PHE A 55 5.24 -5.35 -1.55
C PHE A 55 6.52 -4.69 -2.03
N HIS A 56 6.79 -4.82 -3.31
CA HIS A 56 7.81 -4.05 -4.02
C HIS A 56 7.15 -3.30 -5.18
N TYR A 57 7.25 -1.97 -5.17
CA TYR A 57 6.69 -1.13 -6.24
C TYR A 57 7.74 -0.92 -7.33
N ALA A 58 7.52 -1.52 -8.47
CA ALA A 58 8.35 -1.38 -9.68
C ALA A 58 7.48 -1.64 -10.92
N ASP A 59 7.97 -1.28 -12.09
CA ASP A 59 7.31 -1.51 -13.38
C ASP A 59 5.87 -0.96 -13.46
N GLY A 60 5.59 0.09 -12.68
CA GLY A 60 4.26 0.70 -12.61
C GLY A 60 3.22 -0.11 -11.82
N GLY A 61 3.62 -1.13 -11.05
CA GLY A 61 2.73 -1.97 -10.27
C GLY A 61 3.41 -2.54 -9.02
N PHE A 62 2.81 -3.57 -8.44
CA PHE A 62 3.17 -4.07 -7.12
C PHE A 62 3.50 -5.56 -7.18
N TYR A 63 4.76 -5.89 -6.93
CA TYR A 63 5.19 -7.27 -6.75
C TYR A 63 4.90 -7.76 -5.33
N ILE A 64 4.38 -8.97 -5.21
CA ILE A 64 4.05 -9.62 -3.94
C ILE A 64 4.56 -11.06 -3.99
N VAL A 65 5.18 -11.53 -2.89
CA VAL A 65 5.89 -12.81 -2.83
C VAL A 65 5.28 -13.70 -1.74
N PRO A 66 4.10 -14.30 -1.97
CA PRO A 66 3.54 -15.26 -1.02
C PRO A 66 4.28 -16.59 -1.02
N ARG A 67 4.24 -17.29 0.11
CA ARG A 67 4.65 -18.68 0.17
C ARG A 67 3.70 -19.55 -0.64
N GLU A 68 4.16 -20.67 -1.16
CA GLU A 68 3.35 -21.62 -1.93
C GLU A 68 2.02 -21.96 -1.23
N ARG A 69 2.06 -22.18 0.10
CA ARG A 69 0.88 -22.56 0.90
C ARG A 69 -0.04 -21.41 1.31
N SER A 70 0.26 -20.17 0.91
CA SER A 70 -0.59 -19.03 1.26
C SER A 70 -1.97 -19.18 0.62
N THR A 71 -3.02 -19.29 1.45
CA THR A 71 -4.40 -19.51 0.98
C THR A 71 -4.84 -18.40 0.03
N TRP A 72 -4.50 -17.16 0.34
CA TRP A 72 -4.86 -16.01 -0.49
C TRP A 72 -4.15 -15.99 -1.86
N ALA A 73 -3.02 -16.69 -2.03
CA ALA A 73 -2.42 -16.86 -3.35
C ALA A 73 -3.33 -17.66 -4.28
N ARG A 74 -3.99 -18.70 -3.75
CA ARG A 74 -5.01 -19.48 -4.51
C ARG A 74 -6.24 -18.65 -4.83
N TYR A 75 -6.66 -17.77 -3.92
CA TYR A 75 -7.77 -16.85 -4.17
C TYR A 75 -7.47 -15.90 -5.33
N LEU A 76 -6.25 -15.33 -5.35
CA LEU A 76 -5.82 -14.45 -6.46
C LEU A 76 -5.69 -15.18 -7.80
N GLN A 77 -5.39 -16.48 -7.79
CA GLN A 77 -5.41 -17.29 -9.02
C GLN A 77 -6.84 -17.52 -9.53
N ALA A 78 -7.77 -17.80 -8.62
CA ALA A 78 -9.17 -18.04 -8.97
C ALA A 78 -9.89 -16.77 -9.40
N ASP A 79 -9.63 -15.66 -8.73
CA ASP A 79 -10.15 -14.33 -9.06
C ASP A 79 -9.03 -13.27 -8.92
N SER A 80 -8.56 -12.78 -10.04
CA SER A 80 -7.43 -11.86 -10.09
C SER A 80 -7.72 -10.47 -9.53
N ARG A 81 -8.96 -10.12 -9.20
CA ARG A 81 -9.30 -8.81 -8.62
C ARG A 81 -8.63 -8.62 -7.28
N ALA A 82 -7.88 -7.53 -7.16
CA ALA A 82 -7.16 -7.19 -5.95
C ALA A 82 -7.31 -5.70 -5.63
N ALA A 83 -7.37 -5.40 -4.35
CA ALA A 83 -7.24 -4.02 -3.89
C ALA A 83 -6.10 -3.94 -2.86
N LEU A 84 -5.36 -2.84 -2.90
CA LEU A 84 -4.27 -2.58 -1.96
C LEU A 84 -4.53 -1.27 -1.23
N THR A 85 -4.23 -1.23 0.06
CA THR A 85 -4.15 0.00 0.85
C THR A 85 -2.81 0.06 1.55
N ILE A 86 -2.08 1.16 1.31
CA ILE A 86 -0.81 1.49 1.94
C ILE A 86 -1.02 2.83 2.64
N ASP A 87 -0.87 2.89 3.95
CA ASP A 87 -1.18 4.08 4.74
C ASP A 87 -0.31 4.21 5.99
N ASP A 88 -0.01 5.46 6.37
CA ASP A 88 0.64 5.78 7.62
C ASP A 88 -0.29 5.53 8.82
N VAL A 89 0.29 5.09 9.93
CA VAL A 89 -0.43 4.96 11.21
C VAL A 89 -0.52 6.27 11.99
N GLY A 90 0.33 7.25 11.69
CA GLY A 90 0.42 8.54 12.37
C GLY A 90 0.14 9.73 11.45
N ALA A 91 -0.35 10.83 12.03
CA ALA A 91 -0.52 12.10 11.32
C ALA A 91 0.83 12.84 11.14
N PRO A 92 0.97 13.60 10.04
CA PRO A 92 0.03 13.79 8.94
C PRO A 92 -0.06 12.54 8.04
N TYR A 93 -1.27 12.06 7.79
CA TYR A 93 -1.50 10.79 7.09
C TYR A 93 -1.13 10.87 5.62
N ARG A 94 -0.50 9.81 5.12
CA ARG A 94 -0.36 9.52 3.69
C ARG A 94 -1.06 8.20 3.41
N LYS A 95 -1.74 8.10 2.29
CA LYS A 95 -2.41 6.86 1.88
C LYS A 95 -2.44 6.71 0.37
N VAL A 96 -2.27 5.47 -0.06
CA VAL A 96 -2.45 5.04 -1.44
C VAL A 96 -3.45 3.88 -1.44
N SER A 97 -4.48 4.01 -2.28
CA SER A 97 -5.45 2.95 -2.52
C SER A 97 -5.38 2.53 -3.98
N VAL A 98 -5.31 1.25 -4.21
CA VAL A 98 -5.17 0.63 -5.53
C VAL A 98 -6.32 -0.33 -5.76
N GLN A 99 -6.87 -0.33 -6.97
CA GLN A 99 -7.69 -1.40 -7.51
C GLN A 99 -7.00 -1.92 -8.76
N GLY A 100 -6.89 -3.23 -8.90
CA GLY A 100 -6.18 -3.84 -10.02
C GLY A 100 -6.37 -5.34 -10.10
N ARG A 101 -5.51 -5.96 -10.89
CA ARG A 101 -5.52 -7.40 -11.12
C ARG A 101 -4.17 -8.01 -10.79
N ALA A 102 -4.20 -9.12 -10.09
CA ALA A 102 -3.02 -9.93 -9.80
C ALA A 102 -2.73 -10.87 -10.98
N GLU A 103 -1.50 -10.85 -11.45
CA GLU A 103 -0.99 -11.73 -12.49
C GLU A 103 0.07 -12.64 -11.88
N VAL A 104 0.06 -13.93 -12.18
CA VAL A 104 1.14 -14.84 -11.80
C VAL A 104 2.33 -14.57 -12.71
N VAL A 105 3.44 -14.12 -12.14
CA VAL A 105 4.71 -13.93 -12.85
C VAL A 105 5.55 -15.19 -12.80
N GLU A 106 5.57 -15.84 -11.64
CA GLU A 106 6.22 -17.14 -11.44
C GLU A 106 5.35 -18.04 -10.57
N GLU A 107 5.15 -19.29 -11.02
CA GLU A 107 4.62 -20.38 -10.21
C GLU A 107 5.58 -20.69 -9.06
N PRO A 108 5.12 -21.37 -7.99
CA PRO A 108 5.96 -21.69 -6.86
C PRO A 108 7.25 -22.38 -7.27
N ASN A 109 8.37 -21.75 -6.92
CA ASN A 109 9.69 -22.26 -7.22
C ASN A 109 10.69 -21.84 -6.14
N VAL A 110 11.85 -22.49 -6.14
CA VAL A 110 13.01 -22.14 -5.32
C VAL A 110 14.06 -21.49 -6.21
N GLY A 111 14.54 -20.31 -5.83
CA GLY A 111 15.62 -19.62 -6.55
C GLY A 111 15.19 -18.83 -7.79
N GLY A 112 13.89 -18.54 -7.96
CA GLY A 112 13.41 -17.72 -9.06
C GLY A 112 13.63 -16.20 -8.84
N ARG A 113 13.08 -15.39 -9.75
CA ARG A 113 13.16 -13.91 -9.72
C ARG A 113 12.62 -13.33 -8.39
N TRP A 114 11.70 -14.03 -7.76
CA TRP A 114 11.17 -13.62 -6.46
C TRP A 114 12.26 -13.44 -5.38
N VAL A 115 13.41 -14.12 -5.49
CA VAL A 115 14.50 -14.03 -4.51
C VAL A 115 15.10 -12.62 -4.49
N GLU A 116 15.36 -12.02 -5.65
CA GLU A 116 15.86 -10.65 -5.77
C GLU A 116 14.86 -9.67 -5.16
N ILE A 117 13.59 -9.76 -5.54
CA ILE A 117 12.52 -8.89 -5.05
C ILE A 117 12.33 -9.04 -3.53
N ALA A 118 12.32 -10.29 -3.03
CA ALA A 118 12.19 -10.56 -1.60
C ALA A 118 13.41 -10.05 -0.81
N THR A 119 14.60 -10.07 -1.41
CA THR A 119 15.82 -9.52 -0.80
C THR A 119 15.69 -8.00 -0.62
N GLU A 120 15.32 -7.27 -1.64
CA GLU A 120 15.08 -5.83 -1.55
C GLU A 120 13.99 -5.49 -0.54
N MET A 121 12.88 -6.25 -0.54
CA MET A 121 11.83 -6.09 0.46
C MET A 121 12.36 -6.34 1.87
N SER A 122 13.15 -7.39 2.09
CA SER A 122 13.64 -7.72 3.42
C SER A 122 14.48 -6.59 4.03
N TYR A 123 15.37 -5.98 3.26
CA TYR A 123 16.12 -4.81 3.71
C TYR A 123 15.23 -3.59 3.97
N ARG A 124 14.26 -3.35 3.10
CA ARG A 124 13.36 -2.21 3.23
C ARG A 124 12.48 -2.30 4.48
N TYR A 125 12.00 -3.49 4.84
CA TYR A 125 11.11 -3.69 5.98
C TYR A 125 11.84 -3.97 7.30
N LEU A 126 13.02 -4.58 7.25
CA LEU A 126 13.75 -5.06 8.44
C LEU A 126 15.17 -4.47 8.58
N GLY A 127 15.59 -3.62 7.64
CA GLY A 127 16.92 -3.05 7.65
C GLY A 127 18.00 -4.15 7.59
N GLU A 128 19.02 -4.02 8.42
CA GLU A 128 20.14 -4.96 8.47
C GLU A 128 19.75 -6.40 8.84
N HIS A 129 18.59 -6.58 9.49
CA HIS A 129 18.02 -7.90 9.83
C HIS A 129 17.26 -8.58 8.68
N GLY A 130 17.19 -7.94 7.53
CA GLY A 130 16.53 -8.52 6.34
C GLY A 130 17.05 -9.90 5.98
N PRO A 131 18.37 -10.11 5.83
CA PRO A 131 18.95 -11.42 5.55
C PRO A 131 18.68 -12.47 6.64
N ASP A 132 18.70 -12.08 7.91
CA ASP A 132 18.43 -12.99 9.03
C ASP A 132 17.03 -13.61 8.93
N TYR A 133 16.07 -12.85 8.42
CA TYR A 133 14.72 -13.29 8.18
C TYR A 133 14.58 -14.10 6.88
N LEU A 134 15.19 -13.66 5.78
CA LEU A 134 14.94 -14.21 4.45
C LEU A 134 15.76 -15.48 4.18
N VAL A 135 17.07 -15.45 4.49
CA VAL A 135 18.01 -16.53 4.12
C VAL A 135 17.58 -17.92 4.60
N PRO A 136 17.10 -18.10 5.85
CA PRO A 136 16.63 -19.39 6.32
C PRO A 136 15.44 -19.97 5.56
N THR A 137 14.75 -19.15 4.76
CA THR A 137 13.52 -19.53 4.05
C THR A 137 13.67 -19.60 2.53
N LEU A 138 14.89 -19.44 2.01
CA LEU A 138 15.16 -19.45 0.56
C LEU A 138 14.91 -20.82 -0.10
N ASN A 139 14.91 -21.88 0.68
CA ASN A 139 14.58 -23.23 0.23
C ASN A 139 13.07 -23.52 0.21
N GLU A 140 12.23 -22.59 0.63
CA GLU A 140 10.78 -22.72 0.57
C GLU A 140 10.24 -22.12 -0.74
N PRO A 141 9.44 -22.88 -1.51
CA PRO A 141 8.91 -22.38 -2.77
C PRO A 141 7.93 -21.21 -2.54
N ARG A 142 8.03 -20.20 -3.42
CA ARG A 142 7.20 -19.02 -3.39
C ARG A 142 6.66 -18.70 -4.77
N TRP A 143 5.49 -18.11 -4.77
CA TRP A 143 4.91 -17.42 -5.91
C TRP A 143 5.57 -16.08 -6.12
N LEU A 144 5.55 -15.59 -7.35
CA LEU A 144 5.69 -14.17 -7.66
C LEU A 144 4.42 -13.69 -8.34
N PHE A 145 3.69 -12.78 -7.69
CA PHE A 145 2.57 -12.08 -8.29
C PHE A 145 2.96 -10.64 -8.63
N PHE A 146 2.33 -10.12 -9.68
CA PHE A 146 2.36 -8.71 -10.02
C PHE A 146 0.92 -8.19 -10.02
N VAL A 147 0.62 -7.22 -9.15
CA VAL A 147 -0.66 -6.52 -9.16
C VAL A 147 -0.54 -5.34 -10.10
N ARG A 148 -1.18 -5.48 -11.27
CA ARG A 148 -1.30 -4.42 -12.28
C ARG A 148 -2.41 -3.46 -11.86
N PRO A 149 -2.09 -2.18 -11.60
CA PRO A 149 -3.10 -1.21 -11.21
C PRO A 149 -4.01 -0.85 -12.39
N GLU A 150 -5.32 -0.89 -12.18
CA GLU A 150 -6.32 -0.26 -13.04
C GLU A 150 -6.65 1.14 -12.54
N LYS A 151 -6.52 1.36 -11.23
CA LYS A 151 -6.82 2.63 -10.58
C LYS A 151 -5.95 2.84 -9.34
N ILE A 152 -5.24 3.97 -9.30
CA ILE A 152 -4.47 4.42 -8.13
C ILE A 152 -5.04 5.75 -7.65
N ARG A 153 -5.25 5.85 -6.35
CA ARG A 153 -5.59 7.10 -5.67
C ARG A 153 -4.62 7.34 -4.53
N SER A 154 -4.07 8.53 -4.46
CA SER A 154 -3.21 8.95 -3.36
C SER A 154 -3.81 10.15 -2.65
N TRP A 155 -3.52 10.28 -1.37
CA TRP A 155 -3.90 11.40 -0.53
C TRP A 155 -2.88 11.59 0.58
N GLN A 156 -2.64 12.83 0.96
CA GLN A 156 -1.80 13.19 2.09
C GLN A 156 -2.42 14.33 2.88
N GLY A 157 -1.98 14.45 4.15
CA GLY A 157 -2.42 15.50 5.07
C GLY A 157 -3.70 15.17 5.82
N VAL A 158 -3.97 15.98 6.86
CA VAL A 158 -5.11 15.80 7.75
C VAL A 158 -6.23 16.75 7.35
N ASP A 159 -6.92 16.39 6.27
CA ASP A 159 -8.15 17.07 5.84
C ASP A 159 -8.94 16.18 4.88
N TRP A 160 -10.19 16.57 4.63
CA TRP A 160 -11.08 15.90 3.69
C TRP A 160 -10.92 16.47 2.28
N ALA A 161 -11.06 15.62 1.28
CA ALA A 161 -11.16 16.09 -0.09
C ALA A 161 -12.35 17.04 -0.25
N LYS A 162 -12.18 18.11 -1.06
CA LYS A 162 -13.21 19.15 -1.25
C LYS A 162 -14.61 18.59 -1.52
N ARG A 163 -14.70 17.48 -2.27
CA ARG A 163 -15.97 16.81 -2.58
C ARG A 163 -16.74 16.27 -1.36
N TYR A 164 -16.08 16.14 -0.20
CA TYR A 164 -16.70 15.71 1.07
C TYR A 164 -16.99 16.87 2.02
N LYS A 165 -16.61 18.12 1.63
CA LYS A 165 -16.81 19.31 2.47
C LYS A 165 -18.14 20.03 2.17
N HIS A 166 -18.79 19.73 1.06
CA HIS A 166 -20.10 20.27 0.73
C HIS A 166 -21.19 19.36 1.30
N SER A 167 -21.95 19.92 2.20
CA SER A 167 -22.88 19.23 3.07
C SER A 167 -24.26 19.07 2.45
N ASP A 168 -24.37 18.37 1.33
CA ASP A 168 -25.68 17.86 0.89
C ASP A 168 -25.93 16.44 1.45
N TRP A 169 -25.49 16.24 2.69
CA TRP A 169 -25.83 15.04 3.44
C TRP A 169 -27.24 15.16 3.98
N GLY A 170 -28.23 14.76 3.22
CA GLY A 170 -29.58 14.52 3.70
C GLY A 170 -30.54 15.70 3.63
N THR A 171 -30.84 16.11 2.44
CA THR A 171 -32.17 16.65 2.10
C THR A 171 -32.93 15.64 1.31
#